data_df9b523536e160d91c9ed96cb6fcbbd5
#
_entry.id   df9b523536e160d91c9ed96cb6fcbbd5
#
_cell.length_a   1.000
_cell.length_b   1.000
_cell.length_c   1.000
_cell.angle_alpha   90.00
_cell.angle_beta   90.00
_cell.angle_gamma   90.00
#
_symmetry.space_group_name_H-M   'P 1'
#
loop_
_entity.id
_entity.type
_entity.pdbx_description
1 polymer ?
#
loop_
_entity_poly.entity_id
_entity_poly.type
_entity_poly.pdbx_seq_one_letter_code
_entity_poly.pdbx_strand_id
1 'polypeptide(L)'
;AEDGIRDQPRSRGLGDVYKRQAFTISGYGDEGAANHLRISKSHNEKGFEIFVYGDSGFKNDKTSVKRQALEVSRSIAFNHKLDMENTFFLQQNHQAIEEGSFHNDIVSLSNENVLIAHEKAFQNKDDLNKMLNILESKIDNFQYIEISNSEIPLKDIISSYLLNSQLITNSDNEMQLILPEEVKQYENCMSWLDKLKQISDVKLFDFVDIRQSMMNGGGPACLRLKVILNDEELDSLNQNFLMNNETRIY
;
A
#
# COMPACT_ATOMS: atom_id res chain seq x y z
N ALA A 1 -27.87 -4.67 19.76
CA ALA A 1 -26.79 -4.05 18.98
C ALA A 1 -26.42 -4.88 17.74
N GLU A 2 -26.59 -6.22 17.80
CA GLU A 2 -26.36 -7.10 16.63
C GLU A 2 -27.48 -6.96 15.56
N ASP A 3 -28.68 -6.62 15.98
CA ASP A 3 -29.81 -6.57 15.06
C ASP A 3 -29.83 -5.30 14.17
N GLY A 4 -29.26 -4.20 14.63
CA GLY A 4 -29.17 -2.96 13.83
C GLY A 4 -28.26 -3.05 12.60
N ILE A 5 -27.36 -4.04 12.57
CA ILE A 5 -26.46 -4.28 11.44
C ILE A 5 -27.11 -5.18 10.40
N ARG A 6 -28.07 -6.03 10.81
CA ARG A 6 -28.79 -6.96 9.93
C ARG A 6 -29.78 -6.26 9.01
N ASP A 7 -30.30 -5.13 9.41
CA ASP A 7 -31.37 -4.43 8.70
C ASP A 7 -30.91 -3.35 7.70
N GLN A 8 -29.61 -3.30 7.39
CA GLN A 8 -29.09 -2.44 6.33
C GLN A 8 -28.90 -3.24 5.02
N PRO A 9 -29.95 -3.34 4.17
CA PRO A 9 -29.86 -4.14 2.93
C PRO A 9 -28.83 -3.61 1.94
N ARG A 10 -28.41 -2.36 2.10
CA ARG A 10 -27.41 -1.70 1.24
C ARG A 10 -25.96 -2.03 1.62
N SER A 11 -25.77 -2.68 2.74
CA SER A 11 -24.43 -2.95 3.29
C SER A 11 -24.07 -4.44 3.34
N ARG A 12 -24.80 -5.31 2.60
CA ARG A 12 -24.49 -6.75 2.68
C ARG A 12 -23.03 -7.05 2.35
N GLY A 13 -22.46 -6.38 1.35
CA GLY A 13 -21.02 -6.46 1.06
C GLY A 13 -20.16 -5.72 2.09
N LEU A 14 -20.57 -4.52 2.48
CA LEU A 14 -19.90 -3.71 3.50
C LEU A 14 -20.07 -4.32 4.91
N GLY A 15 -21.21 -4.94 5.21
CA GLY A 15 -21.44 -5.63 6.47
C GLY A 15 -20.47 -6.78 6.70
N ASP A 16 -20.10 -7.50 5.66
CA ASP A 16 -19.07 -8.54 5.74
C ASP A 16 -17.67 -7.95 5.90
N VAL A 17 -17.38 -6.82 5.29
CA VAL A 17 -16.15 -6.05 5.53
C VAL A 17 -16.11 -5.55 6.97
N TYR A 18 -17.19 -4.98 7.49
CA TYR A 18 -17.29 -4.55 8.90
C TYR A 18 -17.15 -5.71 9.89
N LYS A 19 -17.68 -6.87 9.58
CA LYS A 19 -17.54 -8.08 10.43
C LYS A 19 -16.12 -8.65 10.39
N ARG A 20 -15.36 -8.34 9.36
CA ARG A 20 -13.95 -8.74 9.20
C ARG A 20 -12.98 -7.64 9.64
N GLN A 21 -13.48 -6.44 9.94
CA GLN A 21 -12.67 -5.41 10.58
C GLN A 21 -12.26 -5.94 11.96
N ALA A 22 -10.95 -6.00 12.18
CA ALA A 22 -10.43 -6.33 13.48
C ALA A 22 -10.95 -5.30 14.47
N PHE A 23 -11.53 -5.80 15.47
CA PHE A 23 -11.80 -5.25 16.78
C PHE A 23 -12.00 -3.73 16.90
N THR A 24 -13.14 -3.34 17.40
CA THR A 24 -13.45 -2.01 17.94
C THR A 24 -12.64 -1.65 19.19
N ILE A 25 -11.54 -2.36 19.45
CA ILE A 25 -10.64 -2.10 20.57
C ILE A 25 -9.69 -0.97 20.16
N SER A 26 -9.58 0.05 20.98
CA SER A 26 -8.61 1.14 20.82
C SER A 26 -7.21 0.56 20.61
N GLY A 27 -6.55 0.94 19.50
CA GLY A 27 -5.27 0.38 19.07
C GLY A 27 -5.35 -0.69 17.99
N TYR A 28 -6.55 -1.28 17.74
CA TYR A 28 -6.81 -2.21 16.63
C TYR A 28 -7.65 -1.55 15.53
N GLY A 29 -7.74 -0.26 15.53
CA GLY A 29 -8.72 0.46 14.73
C GLY A 29 -8.40 0.61 13.24
N ASP A 30 -7.22 0.18 12.78
CA ASP A 30 -6.84 0.28 11.38
C ASP A 30 -5.85 -0.83 11.02
N GLU A 31 -6.34 -1.86 10.42
CA GLU A 31 -5.62 -3.04 9.97
C GLU A 31 -5.48 -3.12 8.44
N GLY A 32 -5.75 -2.02 7.77
CA GLY A 32 -5.87 -2.00 6.33
C GLY A 32 -4.58 -2.36 5.59
N ALA A 33 -4.75 -2.86 4.37
CA ALA A 33 -3.67 -3.12 3.42
C ALA A 33 -2.82 -1.86 3.10
N ALA A 34 -3.32 -0.68 3.48
CA ALA A 34 -2.62 0.59 3.38
C ALA A 34 -1.31 0.67 4.20
N ASN A 35 -1.17 -0.20 5.19
CA ASN A 35 0.02 -0.28 6.05
C ASN A 35 0.80 -1.60 5.85
N HIS A 36 0.61 -2.24 4.70
CA HIS A 36 1.24 -3.50 4.36
C HIS A 36 1.86 -3.45 2.96
N LEU A 37 3.10 -3.88 2.86
CA LEU A 37 3.84 -4.01 1.62
C LEU A 37 4.30 -5.46 1.47
N ARG A 38 4.41 -5.93 0.24
CA ARG A 38 4.96 -7.25 -0.07
C ARG A 38 6.02 -7.11 -1.13
N ILE A 39 7.17 -7.76 -0.90
CA ILE A 39 8.29 -7.84 -1.83
C ILE A 39 8.53 -9.32 -2.16
N SER A 40 8.62 -9.64 -3.43
CA SER A 40 8.90 -10.99 -3.90
C SER A 40 9.62 -10.93 -5.24
N LYS A 41 10.24 -12.03 -5.65
CA LYS A 41 10.86 -12.12 -6.98
C LYS A 41 9.81 -12.08 -8.09
N SER A 42 8.66 -12.68 -7.84
CA SER A 42 7.48 -12.64 -8.71
C SER A 42 6.21 -12.91 -7.88
N HIS A 43 5.05 -12.68 -8.45
CA HIS A 43 3.77 -12.96 -7.77
C HIS A 43 3.60 -14.44 -7.41
N ASN A 44 4.21 -15.35 -8.17
CA ASN A 44 4.10 -16.79 -7.98
C ASN A 44 5.04 -17.34 -6.89
N GLU A 45 5.93 -16.53 -6.35
CA GLU A 45 6.90 -16.96 -5.36
C GLU A 45 6.57 -16.45 -3.96
N LYS A 46 7.09 -17.16 -2.96
CA LYS A 46 7.03 -16.67 -1.57
C LYS A 46 7.73 -15.32 -1.48
N GLY A 47 7.08 -14.39 -0.80
CA GLY A 47 7.62 -13.04 -0.60
C GLY A 47 7.99 -12.76 0.84
N PHE A 48 8.40 -11.53 1.03
CA PHE A 48 8.64 -10.89 2.30
C PHE A 48 7.49 -9.93 2.58
N GLU A 49 6.93 -10.02 3.77
CA GLU A 49 5.81 -9.20 4.21
C GLU A 49 6.33 -8.06 5.10
N ILE A 50 5.93 -6.85 4.82
CA ILE A 50 6.38 -5.67 5.55
C ILE A 50 5.17 -4.98 6.12
N PHE A 51 5.02 -5.02 7.44
CA PHE A 51 3.99 -4.29 8.17
C PHE A 51 4.56 -2.96 8.65
N VAL A 52 3.82 -1.89 8.41
CA VAL A 52 4.21 -0.56 8.87
C VAL A 52 3.26 -0.13 9.98
N TYR A 53 3.80 0.12 11.15
CA TYR A 53 3.02 0.50 12.33
C TYR A 53 3.29 1.96 12.73
N GLY A 54 2.28 2.60 13.29
CA GLY A 54 2.41 4.00 13.74
C GLY A 54 3.02 4.10 15.13
N ASP A 55 2.60 3.23 16.07
CA ASP A 55 3.08 3.24 17.47
C ASP A 55 3.23 1.81 18.01
N SER A 56 3.88 1.69 19.16
CA SER A 56 3.98 0.45 19.93
C SER A 56 3.31 0.63 21.29
N GLY A 57 2.60 -0.42 21.73
CA GLY A 57 1.81 -0.37 22.96
C GLY A 57 0.43 0.28 22.74
N PHE A 58 -0.51 -0.11 23.61
CA PHE A 58 -1.89 0.42 23.57
C PHE A 58 -1.97 1.76 24.31
N LYS A 59 -1.25 2.76 23.81
CA LYS A 59 -1.32 4.11 24.40
C LYS A 59 -2.61 4.79 23.97
N ASN A 60 -3.43 5.17 24.92
CA ASN A 60 -4.63 6.00 24.73
C ASN A 60 -4.25 7.49 24.46
N ASP A 61 -3.33 7.75 23.57
CA ASP A 61 -3.07 9.11 23.13
C ASP A 61 -4.11 9.50 22.07
N LYS A 62 -5.16 10.16 22.54
CA LYS A 62 -6.26 10.63 21.69
C LYS A 62 -5.87 11.72 20.70
N THR A 63 -4.65 12.24 20.79
CA THR A 63 -4.15 13.33 19.92
C THR A 63 -3.43 12.82 18.69
N SER A 64 -3.06 11.54 18.66
CA SER A 64 -2.29 10.96 17.58
C SER A 64 -3.19 10.25 16.58
N VAL A 65 -3.08 10.63 15.31
CA VAL A 65 -3.69 9.94 14.14
C VAL A 65 -2.89 8.68 13.78
N LYS A 66 -1.99 8.24 14.65
CA LYS A 66 -1.20 7.02 14.49
C LYS A 66 -2.15 5.83 14.37
N ARG A 67 -2.08 5.16 13.23
CA ARG A 67 -3.00 4.09 12.89
C ARG A 67 -2.57 2.79 13.56
N GLN A 68 -2.13 1.83 12.88
CA GLN A 68 -1.89 0.49 13.37
C GLN A 68 -0.80 0.41 14.45
N ALA A 69 -1.06 -0.31 15.55
CA ALA A 69 -0.06 -0.62 16.55
C ALA A 69 0.80 -1.83 16.13
N LEU A 70 2.05 -1.90 16.62
CA LEU A 70 2.96 -3.02 16.36
C LEU A 70 2.36 -4.37 16.75
N GLU A 71 1.68 -4.42 17.89
CA GLU A 71 1.04 -5.63 18.43
C GLU A 71 -0.08 -6.14 17.52
N VAL A 72 -0.80 -5.22 16.86
CA VAL A 72 -1.82 -5.55 15.87
C VAL A 72 -1.19 -6.14 14.63
N SER A 73 -0.14 -5.53 14.09
CA SER A 73 0.60 -6.04 12.95
C SER A 73 1.12 -7.46 13.20
N ARG A 74 1.68 -7.70 14.41
CA ARG A 74 2.12 -9.03 14.83
C ARG A 74 0.98 -10.04 14.93
N SER A 75 -0.16 -9.61 15.46
CA SER A 75 -1.36 -10.45 15.57
C SER A 75 -1.90 -10.84 14.20
N ILE A 76 -1.91 -9.91 13.24
CA ILE A 76 -2.30 -10.18 11.86
C ILE A 76 -1.34 -11.18 11.23
N ALA A 77 -0.04 -10.94 11.31
CA ALA A 77 0.98 -11.85 10.77
C ALA A 77 0.82 -13.27 11.35
N PHE A 78 0.61 -13.39 12.65
CA PHE A 78 0.38 -14.68 13.32
C PHE A 78 -0.91 -15.36 12.84
N ASN A 79 -2.02 -14.62 12.75
CA ASN A 79 -3.32 -15.18 12.31
C ASN A 79 -3.26 -15.65 10.85
N HIS A 80 -2.51 -14.98 10.01
CA HIS A 80 -2.26 -15.37 8.62
C HIS A 80 -1.18 -16.46 8.49
N LYS A 81 -0.59 -16.92 9.61
CA LYS A 81 0.47 -17.93 9.64
C LYS A 81 1.67 -17.54 8.75
N LEU A 82 1.99 -16.25 8.74
CA LEU A 82 3.14 -15.77 7.99
C LEU A 82 4.44 -16.28 8.61
N ASP A 83 5.42 -16.52 7.76
CA ASP A 83 6.76 -16.88 8.18
C ASP A 83 7.43 -15.66 8.81
N MET A 84 7.72 -15.74 10.09
CA MET A 84 8.30 -14.63 10.85
C MET A 84 9.74 -14.29 10.43
N GLU A 85 10.46 -15.21 9.78
CA GLU A 85 11.79 -14.95 9.22
C GLU A 85 11.69 -14.07 7.95
N ASN A 86 10.55 -14.11 7.27
CA ASN A 86 10.25 -13.33 6.08
C ASN A 86 9.25 -12.18 6.36
N THR A 87 9.03 -11.83 7.62
CA THR A 87 8.09 -10.79 8.02
C THR A 87 8.79 -9.68 8.78
N PHE A 88 8.70 -8.46 8.27
CA PHE A 88 9.29 -7.27 8.85
C PHE A 88 8.24 -6.35 9.45
N PHE A 89 8.64 -5.63 10.50
CA PHE A 89 7.81 -4.63 11.15
C PHE A 89 8.59 -3.32 11.23
N LEU A 90 8.19 -2.34 10.45
CA LEU A 90 8.82 -1.02 10.39
C LEU A 90 7.89 0.03 11.01
N GLN A 91 8.47 0.99 11.70
CA GLN A 91 7.70 2.12 12.22
C GLN A 91 7.59 3.21 11.16
N GLN A 92 6.37 3.73 10.95
CA GLN A 92 6.16 4.89 10.12
C GLN A 92 6.74 6.14 10.76
N ASN A 93 7.28 7.01 9.95
CA ASN A 93 7.89 8.25 10.43
C ASN A 93 6.83 9.17 11.04
N HIS A 94 7.10 9.66 12.24
CA HIS A 94 6.16 10.48 13.00
C HIS A 94 5.91 11.83 12.32
N GLN A 95 6.93 12.44 11.72
CA GLN A 95 6.76 13.70 10.98
C GLN A 95 5.85 13.49 9.76
N ALA A 96 5.99 12.36 9.06
CA ALA A 96 5.12 12.05 7.93
C ALA A 96 3.65 11.90 8.36
N ILE A 97 3.41 11.28 9.53
CA ILE A 97 2.06 11.15 10.10
C ILE A 97 1.49 12.54 10.45
N GLU A 98 2.27 13.41 11.08
CA GLU A 98 1.86 14.76 11.46
C GLU A 98 1.57 15.65 10.26
N GLU A 99 2.28 15.46 9.15
CA GLU A 99 2.06 16.16 7.89
C GLU A 99 0.88 15.61 7.06
N GLY A 100 0.24 14.52 7.53
CA GLY A 100 -0.99 13.97 6.93
C GLY A 100 -0.84 12.59 6.29
N SER A 101 0.36 12.00 6.27
CA SER A 101 0.56 10.62 5.83
C SER A 101 0.21 9.67 6.97
N PHE A 102 -1.07 9.51 7.24
CA PHE A 102 -1.55 8.61 8.31
C PHE A 102 -1.50 7.13 7.91
N HIS A 103 -1.46 6.81 6.61
CA HIS A 103 -1.21 5.47 6.07
C HIS A 103 0.13 5.43 5.35
N ASN A 104 0.79 4.27 5.36
CA ASN A 104 2.10 4.13 4.72
C ASN A 104 2.02 4.18 3.19
N ASP A 105 0.92 3.74 2.59
CA ASP A 105 0.70 3.78 1.14
C ASP A 105 0.64 5.20 0.53
N ILE A 106 0.67 6.23 1.37
CA ILE A 106 0.82 7.63 0.94
C ILE A 106 2.30 7.96 0.66
N VAL A 107 3.23 7.27 1.32
CA VAL A 107 4.67 7.58 1.29
C VAL A 107 5.53 6.42 0.84
N SER A 108 4.94 5.27 0.54
CA SER A 108 5.62 4.12 -0.06
C SER A 108 4.68 3.24 -0.86
N LEU A 109 5.23 2.52 -1.81
CA LEU A 109 4.51 1.50 -2.58
C LEU A 109 5.47 0.39 -3.02
N SER A 110 4.92 -0.79 -3.31
CA SER A 110 5.73 -1.93 -3.76
C SER A 110 4.99 -2.79 -4.76
N ASN A 111 5.76 -3.45 -5.61
CA ASN A 111 5.29 -4.52 -6.48
C ASN A 111 6.45 -5.45 -6.83
N GLU A 112 6.28 -6.75 -6.65
CA GLU A 112 7.31 -7.76 -6.89
C GLU A 112 8.66 -7.37 -6.26
N ASN A 113 9.71 -7.18 -7.08
CA ASN A 113 11.06 -6.85 -6.66
C ASN A 113 11.33 -5.34 -6.48
N VAL A 114 10.31 -4.49 -6.62
CA VAL A 114 10.46 -3.02 -6.53
C VAL A 114 9.80 -2.49 -5.26
N LEU A 115 10.54 -1.70 -4.50
CA LEU A 115 10.07 -0.88 -3.38
C LEU A 115 10.44 0.58 -3.64
N ILE A 116 9.44 1.44 -3.69
CA ILE A 116 9.61 2.89 -3.80
C ILE A 116 9.14 3.53 -2.50
N ALA A 117 9.94 4.39 -1.90
CA ALA A 117 9.57 5.08 -0.68
C ALA A 117 10.18 6.47 -0.60
N HIS A 118 9.45 7.39 0.00
CA HIS A 118 10.03 8.68 0.39
C HIS A 118 11.01 8.51 1.55
N GLU A 119 12.07 9.29 1.63
CA GLU A 119 13.10 9.20 2.68
C GLU A 119 12.52 9.30 4.10
N LYS A 120 11.34 9.93 4.24
CA LYS A 120 10.58 10.06 5.47
C LYS A 120 9.44 9.05 5.59
N ALA A 121 9.46 7.95 4.86
CA ALA A 121 8.44 6.91 5.01
C ALA A 121 8.60 6.13 6.33
N PHE A 122 9.84 5.84 6.72
CA PHE A 122 10.15 5.01 7.88
C PHE A 122 10.94 5.78 8.94
N GLN A 123 10.62 5.52 10.22
CA GLN A 123 11.18 6.22 11.36
C GLN A 123 12.64 5.82 11.62
N ASN A 124 12.94 4.53 11.58
CA ASN A 124 14.26 3.99 11.94
C ASN A 124 15.01 3.53 10.69
N LYS A 125 16.05 4.28 10.34
CA LYS A 125 16.88 3.95 9.17
C LYS A 125 17.71 2.67 9.37
N ASP A 126 18.09 2.33 10.61
CA ASP A 126 18.86 1.10 10.86
C ASP A 126 18.00 -0.14 10.63
N ASP A 127 16.73 -0.12 11.04
CA ASP A 127 15.80 -1.23 10.81
C ASP A 127 15.44 -1.34 9.33
N LEU A 128 15.26 -0.21 8.64
CA LEU A 128 15.10 -0.18 7.18
C LEU A 128 16.32 -0.81 6.50
N ASN A 129 17.54 -0.38 6.83
CA ASN A 129 18.75 -0.88 6.20
C ASN A 129 18.97 -2.40 6.46
N LYS A 130 18.66 -2.89 7.66
CA LYS A 130 18.70 -4.34 7.95
C LYS A 130 17.75 -5.11 7.03
N MET A 131 16.52 -4.62 6.87
CA MET A 131 15.56 -5.24 5.96
C MET A 131 16.05 -5.19 4.50
N LEU A 132 16.51 -4.03 4.02
CA LEU A 132 17.03 -3.89 2.66
C LEU A 132 18.19 -4.86 2.37
N ASN A 133 19.15 -4.97 3.27
CA ASN A 133 20.27 -5.92 3.12
C ASN A 133 19.80 -7.39 3.01
N ILE A 134 18.75 -7.76 3.75
CA ILE A 134 18.16 -9.10 3.66
C ILE A 134 17.47 -9.27 2.29
N LEU A 135 16.68 -8.30 1.86
CA LEU A 135 15.98 -8.35 0.56
C LEU A 135 16.98 -8.43 -0.60
N GLU A 136 18.03 -7.61 -0.60
CA GLU A 136 19.10 -7.63 -1.60
C GLU A 136 19.83 -8.98 -1.65
N SER A 137 19.99 -9.65 -0.50
CA SER A 137 20.63 -10.97 -0.45
C SER A 137 19.73 -12.13 -0.90
N LYS A 138 18.42 -11.94 -0.94
CA LYS A 138 17.42 -13.01 -1.15
C LYS A 138 16.64 -12.86 -2.45
N ILE A 139 16.54 -11.64 -2.99
CA ILE A 139 15.75 -11.34 -4.19
C ILE A 139 16.70 -10.80 -5.24
N ASP A 140 16.90 -11.59 -6.30
CA ASP A 140 17.66 -11.14 -7.47
C ASP A 140 17.01 -9.90 -8.09
N ASN A 141 17.83 -8.91 -8.45
CA ASN A 141 17.38 -7.65 -9.04
C ASN A 141 16.41 -6.84 -8.16
N PHE A 142 16.48 -6.99 -6.84
CA PHE A 142 15.73 -6.13 -5.92
C PHE A 142 16.09 -4.66 -6.14
N GLN A 143 15.09 -3.81 -6.22
CA GLN A 143 15.23 -2.38 -6.44
C GLN A 143 14.58 -1.61 -5.28
N TYR A 144 15.40 -0.94 -4.49
CA TYR A 144 14.94 0.07 -3.54
C TYR A 144 15.18 1.46 -4.14
N ILE A 145 14.11 2.24 -4.31
CA ILE A 145 14.15 3.56 -4.90
C ILE A 145 13.67 4.57 -3.85
N GLU A 146 14.61 5.29 -3.27
CA GLU A 146 14.31 6.33 -2.31
C GLU A 146 14.09 7.67 -3.02
N ILE A 147 13.00 8.36 -2.68
CA ILE A 147 12.74 9.74 -3.07
C ILE A 147 13.24 10.64 -1.94
N SER A 148 14.26 11.44 -2.23
CA SER A 148 14.74 12.40 -1.24
C SER A 148 13.79 13.59 -1.10
N ASN A 149 13.73 14.17 0.08
CA ASN A 149 12.92 15.38 0.33
C ASN A 149 13.40 16.60 -0.48
N SER A 150 14.65 16.56 -0.97
CA SER A 150 15.19 17.57 -1.86
C SER A 150 14.73 17.42 -3.32
N GLU A 151 14.42 16.19 -3.74
CA GLU A 151 13.85 15.92 -5.07
C GLU A 151 12.35 16.21 -5.08
N ILE A 152 11.61 15.63 -4.15
CA ILE A 152 10.19 15.91 -3.97
C ILE A 152 9.93 16.09 -2.48
N PRO A 153 9.56 17.31 -2.03
CA PRO A 153 9.19 17.54 -0.64
C PRO A 153 8.04 16.62 -0.19
N LEU A 154 8.08 16.19 1.06
CA LEU A 154 7.04 15.31 1.63
C LEU A 154 5.63 15.85 1.43
N LYS A 155 5.45 17.17 1.56
CA LYS A 155 4.17 17.84 1.32
C LYS A 155 3.65 17.59 -0.11
N ASP A 156 4.54 17.63 -1.10
CA ASP A 156 4.15 17.41 -2.50
C ASP A 156 3.82 15.93 -2.76
N ILE A 157 4.56 15.00 -2.15
CA ILE A 157 4.20 13.56 -2.15
C ILE A 157 2.78 13.34 -1.64
N ILE A 158 2.46 13.91 -0.47
CA ILE A 158 1.15 13.77 0.15
C ILE A 158 0.06 14.43 -0.70
N SER A 159 0.29 15.66 -1.17
CA SER A 159 -0.72 16.43 -1.91
C SER A 159 -0.97 15.92 -3.32
N SER A 160 0.05 15.39 -3.99
CA SER A 160 -0.07 14.82 -5.33
C SER A 160 -0.60 13.38 -5.35
N TYR A 161 -0.57 12.67 -4.21
CA TYR A 161 -0.83 11.23 -4.12
C TYR A 161 0.10 10.39 -5.00
N LEU A 162 1.31 10.90 -5.30
CA LEU A 162 2.28 10.21 -6.17
C LEU A 162 2.53 8.76 -5.73
N LEU A 163 2.77 8.52 -4.45
CA LEU A 163 3.03 7.18 -3.92
C LEU A 163 1.75 6.43 -3.50
N ASN A 164 0.60 7.11 -3.37
CA ASN A 164 -0.70 6.45 -3.25
C ASN A 164 -1.23 5.99 -4.62
N SER A 165 -0.35 5.62 -5.50
CA SER A 165 -0.60 5.09 -6.83
C SER A 165 -0.64 3.56 -6.81
N GLN A 166 -1.01 2.94 -7.94
CA GLN A 166 -0.95 1.49 -8.08
C GLN A 166 0.24 1.11 -8.94
N LEU A 167 1.19 0.37 -8.39
CA LEU A 167 2.25 -0.29 -9.15
C LEU A 167 1.82 -1.73 -9.41
N ILE A 168 1.73 -2.10 -10.66
CA ILE A 168 1.28 -3.42 -11.14
C ILE A 168 2.26 -3.99 -12.15
N THR A 169 2.21 -5.29 -12.38
CA THR A 169 2.82 -5.96 -13.53
C THR A 169 1.70 -6.30 -14.50
N ASN A 170 1.79 -5.81 -15.73
CA ASN A 170 0.77 -6.05 -16.76
C ASN A 170 0.93 -7.44 -17.42
N SER A 171 0.06 -7.77 -18.37
CA SER A 171 0.10 -9.05 -19.10
C SER A 171 1.37 -9.28 -19.93
N ASP A 172 2.08 -8.21 -20.25
CA ASP A 172 3.34 -8.25 -21.00
C ASP A 172 4.57 -8.35 -20.10
N ASN A 173 4.37 -8.57 -18.80
CA ASN A 173 5.37 -8.58 -17.74
C ASN A 173 6.13 -7.23 -17.58
N GLU A 174 5.48 -6.13 -17.91
CA GLU A 174 6.05 -4.81 -17.72
C GLU A 174 5.44 -4.14 -16.48
N MET A 175 6.29 -3.48 -15.69
CA MET A 175 5.82 -2.71 -14.54
C MET A 175 5.20 -1.40 -14.99
N GLN A 176 3.96 -1.19 -14.54
CA GLN A 176 3.13 -0.05 -14.87
C GLN A 176 2.68 0.65 -13.59
N LEU A 177 2.80 1.97 -13.57
CA LEU A 177 2.34 2.82 -12.48
C LEU A 177 1.08 3.57 -12.91
N ILE A 178 -0.02 3.34 -12.20
CA ILE A 178 -1.31 4.01 -12.40
C ILE A 178 -1.40 5.14 -11.39
N LEU A 179 -1.40 6.37 -11.88
CA LEU A 179 -1.30 7.60 -11.10
C LEU A 179 -2.59 8.44 -11.19
N PRO A 180 -2.89 9.24 -10.17
CA PRO A 180 -3.92 10.26 -10.32
C PRO A 180 -3.44 11.40 -11.23
N GLU A 181 -4.37 12.01 -11.97
CA GLU A 181 -4.04 13.15 -12.84
C GLU A 181 -3.47 14.35 -12.09
N GLU A 182 -3.74 14.47 -10.81
CA GLU A 182 -3.24 15.54 -9.93
C GLU A 182 -1.71 15.59 -9.89
N VAL A 183 -1.03 14.45 -10.07
CA VAL A 183 0.44 14.39 -10.14
C VAL A 183 1.00 15.32 -11.23
N LYS A 184 0.27 15.49 -12.35
CA LYS A 184 0.68 16.38 -13.45
C LYS A 184 0.80 17.86 -13.06
N GLN A 185 0.19 18.26 -11.94
CA GLN A 185 0.25 19.61 -11.43
C GLN A 185 1.57 19.92 -10.69
N TYR A 186 2.37 18.89 -10.42
CA TYR A 186 3.63 18.96 -9.69
C TYR A 186 4.81 18.67 -10.63
N GLU A 187 5.52 19.72 -11.04
CA GLU A 187 6.63 19.61 -11.98
C GLU A 187 7.77 18.71 -11.45
N ASN A 188 8.07 18.78 -10.15
CA ASN A 188 9.03 17.91 -9.49
C ASN A 188 8.62 16.43 -9.52
N CYS A 189 7.34 16.13 -9.37
CA CYS A 189 6.83 14.76 -9.50
C CYS A 189 6.99 14.26 -10.94
N MET A 190 6.63 15.07 -11.94
CA MET A 190 6.78 14.70 -13.35
C MET A 190 8.24 14.46 -13.73
N SER A 191 9.15 15.35 -13.30
CA SER A 191 10.59 15.20 -13.53
C SER A 191 11.14 13.93 -12.86
N TRP A 192 10.65 13.60 -11.67
CA TRP A 192 11.04 12.38 -10.97
C TRP A 192 10.50 11.11 -11.69
N LEU A 193 9.30 11.14 -12.24
CA LEU A 193 8.77 10.04 -13.04
C LEU A 193 9.63 9.77 -14.28
N ASP A 194 10.12 10.80 -14.95
CA ASP A 194 11.05 10.65 -16.07
C ASP A 194 12.38 10.01 -15.64
N LYS A 195 12.89 10.38 -14.46
CA LYS A 195 14.04 9.72 -13.84
C LYS A 195 13.74 8.26 -13.51
N LEU A 196 12.57 7.96 -12.92
CA LEU A 196 12.15 6.60 -12.56
C LEU A 196 12.22 5.64 -13.75
N LYS A 197 11.76 6.06 -14.93
CA LYS A 197 11.87 5.28 -16.17
C LYS A 197 13.30 4.87 -16.51
N GLN A 198 14.27 5.67 -16.14
CA GLN A 198 15.68 5.40 -16.46
C GLN A 198 16.35 4.47 -15.47
N ILE A 199 15.99 4.58 -14.17
CA ILE A 199 16.70 3.90 -13.08
C ILE A 199 16.01 2.64 -12.58
N SER A 200 14.81 2.29 -13.06
CA SER A 200 14.01 1.17 -12.56
C SER A 200 13.36 0.37 -13.67
N ASP A 201 12.71 -0.73 -13.29
CA ASP A 201 11.89 -1.54 -14.19
C ASP A 201 10.50 -0.94 -14.44
N VAL A 202 10.14 0.14 -13.77
CA VAL A 202 8.85 0.84 -13.96
C VAL A 202 8.92 1.71 -15.20
N LYS A 203 8.32 1.25 -16.30
CA LYS A 203 8.45 1.89 -17.63
C LYS A 203 7.18 2.57 -18.11
N LEU A 204 6.01 2.11 -17.65
CA LEU A 204 4.71 2.58 -18.12
C LEU A 204 4.02 3.43 -17.06
N PHE A 205 3.44 4.54 -17.48
CA PHE A 205 2.68 5.43 -16.62
C PHE A 205 1.33 5.74 -17.22
N ASP A 206 0.26 5.44 -16.47
CA ASP A 206 -1.10 5.81 -16.80
C ASP A 206 -1.65 6.80 -15.80
N PHE A 207 -2.33 7.82 -16.28
CA PHE A 207 -2.94 8.83 -15.44
C PHE A 207 -4.46 8.71 -15.51
N VAL A 208 -5.08 8.65 -14.35
CA VAL A 208 -6.53 8.47 -14.21
C VAL A 208 -7.16 9.62 -13.43
N ASP A 209 -8.31 10.10 -13.90
CA ASP A 209 -9.10 11.11 -13.18
C ASP A 209 -9.91 10.44 -12.08
N ILE A 210 -9.46 10.62 -10.85
CA ILE A 210 -10.11 10.10 -9.65
C ILE A 210 -10.39 11.21 -8.63
N ARG A 211 -10.51 12.45 -9.08
CA ARG A 211 -10.72 13.64 -8.23
C ARG A 211 -11.85 13.47 -7.22
N GLN A 212 -12.97 12.86 -7.61
CA GLN A 212 -14.08 12.62 -6.69
C GLN A 212 -13.70 11.68 -5.54
N SER A 213 -12.90 10.65 -5.81
CA SER A 213 -12.39 9.76 -4.76
C SER A 213 -11.39 10.49 -3.87
N MET A 214 -10.46 11.24 -4.45
CA MET A 214 -9.44 12.00 -3.70
C MET A 214 -10.07 13.06 -2.80
N MET A 215 -11.13 13.73 -3.21
CA MET A 215 -11.90 14.65 -2.36
C MET A 215 -12.48 13.97 -1.12
N ASN A 216 -12.66 12.65 -1.14
CA ASN A 216 -13.07 11.82 -0.01
C ASN A 216 -11.87 11.11 0.66
N GLY A 217 -10.64 11.49 0.32
CA GLY A 217 -9.41 10.96 0.91
C GLY A 217 -8.90 9.64 0.33
N GLY A 218 -9.44 9.20 -0.82
CA GLY A 218 -9.04 7.93 -1.46
C GLY A 218 -8.28 8.15 -2.77
N GLY A 219 -6.98 7.82 -2.81
CA GLY A 219 -6.18 7.76 -4.03
C GLY A 219 -6.28 6.40 -4.74
N PRO A 220 -5.52 6.17 -5.82
CA PRO A 220 -5.56 4.92 -6.59
C PRO A 220 -5.30 3.68 -5.74
N ALA A 221 -4.39 3.76 -4.77
CA ALA A 221 -4.10 2.65 -3.86
C ALA A 221 -5.33 2.26 -3.02
N CYS A 222 -6.15 3.21 -2.61
CA CYS A 222 -7.34 2.98 -1.80
C CYS A 222 -8.48 2.30 -2.59
N LEU A 223 -8.45 2.37 -3.92
CA LEU A 223 -9.46 1.79 -4.81
C LEU A 223 -9.13 0.39 -5.29
N ARG A 224 -8.03 -0.21 -4.81
CA ARG A 224 -7.57 -1.52 -5.25
C ARG A 224 -7.83 -2.60 -4.22
N LEU A 225 -8.02 -3.82 -4.74
CA LEU A 225 -7.77 -5.06 -4.03
C LEU A 225 -6.81 -5.89 -4.89
N LYS A 226 -5.59 -6.10 -4.40
CA LYS A 226 -4.61 -6.99 -5.04
C LYS A 226 -4.76 -8.40 -4.44
N VAL A 227 -5.10 -9.36 -5.28
CA VAL A 227 -5.19 -10.77 -4.90
C VAL A 227 -4.38 -11.58 -5.88
N ILE A 228 -3.50 -12.43 -5.38
CA ILE A 228 -2.76 -13.38 -6.20
C ILE A 228 -3.61 -14.65 -6.28
N LEU A 229 -3.94 -15.07 -7.49
CA LEU A 229 -4.76 -16.24 -7.78
C LEU A 229 -4.00 -17.15 -8.73
N ASN A 230 -4.14 -18.46 -8.58
CA ASN A 230 -3.77 -19.40 -9.61
C ASN A 230 -4.89 -19.51 -10.66
N ASP A 231 -4.64 -20.24 -11.75
CA ASP A 231 -5.59 -20.35 -12.87
C ASP A 231 -6.93 -20.97 -12.42
N GLU A 232 -6.91 -21.98 -11.56
CA GLU A 232 -8.13 -22.63 -11.04
C GLU A 232 -8.95 -21.69 -10.17
N GLU A 233 -8.29 -20.88 -9.35
CA GLU A 233 -8.94 -19.86 -8.52
C GLU A 233 -9.51 -18.74 -9.39
N LEU A 234 -8.79 -18.32 -10.42
CA LEU A 234 -9.26 -17.30 -11.38
C LEU A 234 -10.49 -17.78 -12.15
N ASP A 235 -10.49 -19.02 -12.61
CA ASP A 235 -11.63 -19.63 -13.31
C ASP A 235 -12.85 -19.80 -12.40
N SER A 236 -12.65 -19.94 -11.08
CA SER A 236 -13.71 -20.04 -10.09
C SER A 236 -14.37 -18.70 -9.76
N LEU A 237 -13.75 -17.57 -10.13
CA LEU A 237 -14.32 -16.25 -9.88
C LEU A 237 -15.55 -16.01 -10.74
N ASN A 238 -16.50 -15.27 -10.18
CA ASN A 238 -17.62 -14.74 -10.96
C ASN A 238 -17.08 -13.76 -12.00
N GLN A 239 -17.19 -14.11 -13.27
CA GLN A 239 -16.67 -13.34 -14.40
C GLN A 239 -17.23 -11.90 -14.49
N ASN A 240 -18.37 -11.63 -13.85
CA ASN A 240 -18.92 -10.28 -13.76
C ASN A 240 -18.09 -9.32 -12.92
N PHE A 241 -17.16 -9.84 -12.11
CA PHE A 241 -16.21 -9.01 -11.33
C PHE A 241 -14.89 -8.77 -12.07
N LEU A 242 -14.67 -9.44 -13.20
CA LEU A 242 -13.48 -9.24 -14.02
C LEU A 242 -13.75 -8.21 -15.11
N MET A 243 -12.90 -7.20 -15.18
CA MET A 243 -12.96 -6.25 -16.28
C MET A 243 -12.30 -6.88 -17.52
N ASN A 244 -13.12 -7.29 -18.46
CA ASN A 244 -12.70 -7.76 -19.77
C ASN A 244 -13.43 -6.97 -20.87
N ASN A 245 -13.19 -7.29 -22.14
CA ASN A 245 -13.80 -6.58 -23.25
C ASN A 245 -15.34 -6.66 -23.28
N GLU A 246 -15.93 -7.66 -22.62
CA GLU A 246 -17.38 -7.88 -22.57
C GLU A 246 -18.03 -7.16 -21.37
N THR A 247 -17.29 -7.03 -20.27
CA THR A 247 -17.78 -6.40 -19.03
C THR A 247 -17.43 -4.92 -18.91
N ARG A 248 -16.63 -4.38 -19.84
CA ARG A 248 -16.26 -2.97 -19.87
C ARG A 248 -17.46 -2.12 -20.27
N ILE A 249 -18.08 -1.46 -19.30
CA ILE A 249 -19.13 -0.45 -19.54
C ILE A 249 -18.42 0.89 -19.83
N TYR A 250 -18.70 1.45 -21.00
CA TYR A 250 -18.20 2.77 -21.42
C TYR A 250 -19.03 3.90 -20.81
#